data_a7745d8d1d67f2213daa1134ea6e3cdb
#
_entry.id   a7745d8d1d67f2213daa1134ea6e3cdb
#
_cell.length_a   1.000
_cell.length_b   1.000
_cell.length_c   1.000
_cell.angle_alpha   90.00
_cell.angle_beta   90.00
_cell.angle_gamma   90.00
#
_symmetry.space_group_name_H-M   'P 1'
#
loop_
_entity.id
_entity.type
_entity.pdbx_description
1 polymer ?
#
loop_
_entity_poly.entity_id
_entity_poly.type
_entity_poly.pdbx_seq_one_letter_code
_entity_poly.pdbx_strand_id
1 'polypeptide(L)'
;MAPTSVASIRWLAAPTSASWVQQAISRPMELLIDHAHCERKAAGSAVQLMFRYLCEPGLGEVLSPLAREELEHFEQVLALLQARGRYLEPLPSPGYGGFLAKHIRKGEPLRMLDSFLVAGLIEARSHERMGLLAEHSPEKDLKDLYGSLLLSEARHFGLYWVLCEQRWDRAVIVPRLEELAQIEVQALTGILEKPEDVRMHSCGVESHLDHS
;
A
#
# COMPACT_ATOMS: atom_id res chain seq x y z
N MET A 1 -32.86 -11.81 -14.13
CA MET A 1 -32.09 -10.58 -13.85
C MET A 1 -30.61 -10.93 -14.02
N ALA A 2 -29.93 -10.34 -14.98
CA ALA A 2 -28.50 -10.53 -15.18
C ALA A 2 -27.76 -9.92 -13.98
N PRO A 3 -26.65 -10.53 -13.49
CA PRO A 3 -25.86 -9.93 -12.45
C PRO A 3 -25.24 -8.65 -13.01
N THR A 4 -25.54 -7.52 -12.38
CA THR A 4 -24.87 -6.25 -12.63
C THR A 4 -23.37 -6.48 -12.44
N SER A 5 -22.57 -6.31 -13.50
CA SER A 5 -21.13 -6.41 -13.43
C SER A 5 -20.65 -5.41 -12.35
N VAL A 6 -20.05 -5.91 -11.30
CA VAL A 6 -19.33 -5.08 -10.34
C VAL A 6 -18.14 -4.52 -11.12
N ALA A 7 -18.24 -3.26 -11.53
CA ALA A 7 -17.12 -2.57 -12.12
C ALA A 7 -15.96 -2.66 -11.14
N SER A 8 -14.84 -3.22 -11.56
CA SER A 8 -13.65 -3.33 -10.72
C SER A 8 -13.23 -1.93 -10.27
N ILE A 9 -13.06 -1.76 -8.95
CA ILE A 9 -12.67 -0.48 -8.39
C ILE A 9 -11.22 -0.20 -8.78
N ARG A 10 -11.01 0.94 -9.41
CA ARG A 10 -9.68 1.38 -9.81
C ARG A 10 -9.07 2.20 -8.68
N TRP A 11 -8.19 1.58 -7.88
CA TRP A 11 -7.49 2.25 -6.80
C TRP A 11 -6.38 3.20 -7.27
N LEU A 12 -5.61 2.80 -8.26
CA LEU A 12 -4.40 3.52 -8.69
C LEU A 12 -4.68 4.32 -9.98
N ALA A 13 -4.21 5.56 -10.01
CA ALA A 13 -4.36 6.45 -11.17
C ALA A 13 -3.24 6.25 -12.20
N ALA A 14 -2.05 5.78 -11.79
CA ALA A 14 -0.92 5.51 -12.67
C ALA A 14 -0.22 4.20 -12.29
N PRO A 15 0.30 3.43 -13.27
CA PRO A 15 1.08 2.24 -13.01
C PRO A 15 2.50 2.59 -12.53
N THR A 16 3.14 1.63 -11.86
CA THR A 16 4.57 1.72 -11.54
C THR A 16 5.42 1.59 -12.80
N SER A 17 6.44 2.44 -12.94
CA SER A 17 7.32 2.48 -14.11
C SER A 17 8.29 1.29 -14.16
N ALA A 18 8.69 0.90 -15.36
CA ALA A 18 9.72 -0.11 -15.57
C ALA A 18 11.06 0.29 -14.92
N SER A 19 11.37 1.59 -14.87
CA SER A 19 12.60 2.08 -14.21
C SER A 19 12.61 1.81 -12.71
N TRP A 20 11.46 1.94 -12.03
CA TRP A 20 11.36 1.56 -10.61
C TRP A 20 11.62 0.06 -10.44
N VAL A 21 11.04 -0.79 -11.29
CA VAL A 21 11.22 -2.25 -11.23
C VAL A 21 12.71 -2.60 -11.37
N GLN A 22 13.41 -2.03 -12.35
CA GLN A 22 14.83 -2.27 -12.56
C GLN A 22 15.69 -1.85 -11.37
N GLN A 23 15.40 -0.72 -10.76
CA GLN A 23 16.10 -0.27 -9.55
C GLN A 23 15.77 -1.17 -8.34
N ALA A 24 14.51 -1.55 -8.17
CA ALA A 24 14.05 -2.41 -7.08
C ALA A 24 14.73 -3.79 -7.10
N ILE A 25 14.78 -4.45 -8.26
CA ILE A 25 15.44 -5.76 -8.40
C ILE A 25 16.97 -5.69 -8.32
N SER A 26 17.57 -4.52 -8.56
CA SER A 26 19.02 -4.31 -8.38
C SER A 26 19.43 -4.09 -6.92
N ARG A 27 18.49 -3.80 -6.02
CA ARG A 27 18.70 -3.49 -4.61
C ARG A 27 17.76 -4.30 -3.70
N PRO A 28 17.76 -5.64 -3.81
CA PRO A 28 16.77 -6.47 -3.15
C PRO A 28 16.83 -6.40 -1.62
N MET A 29 18.01 -6.18 -1.05
CA MET A 29 18.17 -6.14 0.41
C MET A 29 17.65 -4.85 1.03
N GLU A 30 17.91 -3.70 0.42
CA GLU A 30 17.38 -2.41 0.83
C GLU A 30 15.86 -2.40 0.73
N LEU A 31 15.33 -2.96 -0.38
CA LEU A 31 13.90 -3.07 -0.59
C LEU A 31 13.23 -4.00 0.44
N LEU A 32 13.87 -5.15 0.75
CA LEU A 32 13.34 -6.11 1.73
C LEU A 32 13.31 -5.51 3.15
N ILE A 33 14.33 -4.74 3.53
CA ILE A 33 14.35 -4.03 4.82
C ILE A 33 13.23 -2.97 4.86
N ASP A 34 13.06 -2.21 3.78
CA ASP A 34 11.95 -1.23 3.71
C ASP A 34 10.58 -1.91 3.73
N HIS A 35 10.43 -3.05 3.05
CA HIS A 35 9.22 -3.87 3.08
C HIS A 35 8.85 -4.27 4.52
N ALA A 36 9.80 -4.78 5.32
CA ALA A 36 9.56 -5.07 6.73
C ALA A 36 9.06 -3.82 7.50
N HIS A 37 9.58 -2.64 7.18
CA HIS A 37 9.07 -1.40 7.77
C HIS A 37 7.65 -1.06 7.29
N CYS A 38 7.27 -1.39 6.05
CA CYS A 38 5.93 -1.15 5.52
C CYS A 38 4.91 -2.03 6.25
N GLU A 39 5.13 -3.33 6.37
CA GLU A 39 4.24 -4.27 7.06
C GLU A 39 3.99 -3.85 8.51
N ARG A 40 5.06 -3.53 9.25
CA ARG A 40 4.94 -3.04 10.62
C ARG A 40 4.15 -1.73 10.71
N LYS A 41 4.26 -0.82 9.73
CA LYS A 41 3.50 0.42 9.68
C LYS A 41 2.03 0.16 9.33
N ALA A 42 1.75 -0.78 8.42
CA ALA A 42 0.39 -1.17 8.05
C ALA A 42 -0.35 -1.75 9.28
N ALA A 43 0.27 -2.69 10.00
CA ALA A 43 -0.26 -3.19 11.28
C ALA A 43 -0.54 -2.06 12.28
N GLY A 44 0.42 -1.15 12.47
CA GLY A 44 0.28 0.00 13.36
C GLY A 44 -0.84 0.95 12.94
N SER A 45 -1.06 1.13 11.63
CA SER A 45 -2.14 1.97 11.09
C SER A 45 -3.51 1.36 11.39
N ALA A 46 -3.68 0.05 11.20
CA ALA A 46 -4.93 -0.64 11.53
C ALA A 46 -5.25 -0.53 13.02
N VAL A 47 -4.25 -0.75 13.89
CA VAL A 47 -4.39 -0.57 15.35
C VAL A 47 -4.76 0.88 15.70
N GLN A 48 -4.12 1.86 15.08
CA GLN A 48 -4.40 3.28 15.33
C GLN A 48 -5.83 3.67 14.91
N LEU A 49 -6.36 3.10 13.82
CA LEU A 49 -7.76 3.29 13.41
C LEU A 49 -8.74 2.73 14.45
N MET A 50 -8.47 1.55 15.01
CA MET A 50 -9.28 0.98 16.10
C MET A 50 -9.27 1.87 17.34
N PHE A 51 -8.14 2.45 17.73
CA PHE A 51 -8.08 3.39 18.84
C PHE A 51 -8.85 4.68 18.58
N ARG A 52 -8.75 5.20 17.37
CA ARG A 52 -9.43 6.46 17.01
C ARG A 52 -10.95 6.32 16.95
N TYR A 53 -11.42 5.21 16.43
CA TYR A 53 -12.83 4.95 16.14
C TYR A 53 -13.39 3.83 17.00
N LEU A 54 -13.10 3.90 18.30
CA LEU A 54 -13.42 2.87 19.29
C LEU A 54 -14.92 2.52 19.34
N CYS A 55 -15.80 3.49 19.09
CA CYS A 55 -17.25 3.32 19.14
C CYS A 55 -17.87 2.90 17.80
N GLU A 56 -17.07 2.69 16.74
CA GLU A 56 -17.58 2.29 15.43
C GLU A 56 -17.89 0.79 15.40
N PRO A 57 -19.17 0.41 15.20
CA PRO A 57 -19.55 -1.00 15.18
C PRO A 57 -18.85 -1.78 14.06
N GLY A 58 -18.38 -2.98 14.38
CA GLY A 58 -17.76 -3.90 13.42
C GLY A 58 -16.32 -3.55 12.99
N LEU A 59 -15.79 -2.40 13.40
CA LEU A 59 -14.47 -1.97 12.96
C LEU A 59 -13.35 -2.82 13.56
N GLY A 60 -13.45 -3.15 14.84
CA GLY A 60 -12.48 -3.99 15.54
C GLY A 60 -12.41 -5.40 14.96
N GLU A 61 -13.55 -5.97 14.60
CA GLU A 61 -13.69 -7.30 14.00
C GLU A 61 -13.03 -7.40 12.62
N VAL A 62 -12.94 -6.28 11.88
CA VAL A 62 -12.30 -6.21 10.57
C VAL A 62 -10.82 -5.87 10.70
N LEU A 63 -10.46 -4.85 11.48
CA LEU A 63 -9.09 -4.34 11.53
C LEU A 63 -8.16 -5.15 12.44
N SER A 64 -8.69 -5.87 13.44
CA SER A 64 -7.85 -6.70 14.31
C SER A 64 -7.26 -7.93 13.58
N PRO A 65 -8.03 -8.69 12.77
CA PRO A 65 -7.44 -9.72 11.90
C PRO A 65 -6.43 -9.16 10.90
N LEU A 66 -6.76 -8.03 10.25
CA LEU A 66 -5.87 -7.36 9.31
C LEU A 66 -4.53 -7.01 9.98
N ALA A 67 -4.55 -6.38 11.14
CA ALA A 67 -3.32 -6.03 11.85
C ALA A 67 -2.45 -7.25 12.21
N ARG A 68 -3.06 -8.41 12.48
CA ARG A 68 -2.32 -9.65 12.72
C ARG A 68 -1.71 -10.20 11.45
N GLU A 69 -2.44 -10.20 10.33
CA GLU A 69 -1.89 -10.60 9.02
C GLU A 69 -0.69 -9.74 8.64
N GLU A 70 -0.75 -8.42 8.85
CA GLU A 70 0.39 -7.53 8.60
C GLU A 70 1.61 -7.85 9.47
N LEU A 71 1.39 -8.24 10.73
CA LEU A 71 2.49 -8.70 11.60
C LEU A 71 3.03 -10.07 11.14
N GLU A 72 2.20 -10.97 10.65
CA GLU A 72 2.63 -12.23 10.05
C GLU A 72 3.47 -12.00 8.78
N HIS A 73 3.07 -11.04 7.93
CA HIS A 73 3.87 -10.62 6.77
C HIS A 73 5.23 -10.06 7.22
N PHE A 74 5.22 -9.18 8.22
CA PHE A 74 6.45 -8.65 8.82
C PHE A 74 7.39 -9.76 9.29
N GLU A 75 6.88 -10.78 9.98
CA GLU A 75 7.65 -11.93 10.46
C GLU A 75 8.22 -12.76 9.29
N GLN A 76 7.47 -12.96 8.21
CA GLN A 76 7.94 -13.65 6.99
C GLN A 76 9.10 -12.89 6.35
N VAL A 77 8.99 -11.57 6.24
CA VAL A 77 10.07 -10.72 5.70
C VAL A 77 11.30 -10.75 6.59
N LEU A 78 11.13 -10.70 7.93
CA LEU A 78 12.25 -10.83 8.89
C LEU A 78 12.94 -12.20 8.76
N ALA A 79 12.18 -13.28 8.61
CA ALA A 79 12.75 -14.61 8.45
C ALA A 79 13.63 -14.68 7.18
N LEU A 80 13.19 -14.10 6.08
CA LEU A 80 13.99 -14.05 4.85
C LEU A 80 15.22 -13.17 5.00
N LEU A 81 15.12 -12.01 5.67
CA LEU A 81 16.27 -11.17 5.99
C LEU A 81 17.32 -11.95 6.79
N GLN A 82 16.92 -12.66 7.83
CA GLN A 82 17.81 -13.48 8.66
C GLN A 82 18.47 -14.62 7.88
N ALA A 83 17.69 -15.31 7.02
CA ALA A 83 18.22 -16.36 6.15
C ALA A 83 19.30 -15.84 5.18
N ARG A 84 19.25 -14.54 4.85
CA ARG A 84 20.23 -13.84 4.02
C ARG A 84 21.37 -13.17 4.84
N GLY A 85 21.44 -13.44 6.15
CA GLY A 85 22.46 -12.88 7.04
C GLY A 85 22.30 -11.39 7.31
N ARG A 86 21.09 -10.86 7.16
CA ARG A 86 20.77 -9.45 7.42
C ARG A 86 19.72 -9.33 8.52
N TYR A 87 19.66 -8.17 9.12
CA TYR A 87 18.69 -7.84 10.17
C TYR A 87 17.93 -6.57 9.83
N LEU A 88 16.82 -6.37 10.52
CA LEU A 88 16.09 -5.11 10.41
C LEU A 88 16.97 -3.97 10.92
N GLU A 89 17.13 -2.97 10.10
CA GLU A 89 17.92 -1.77 10.41
C GLU A 89 17.09 -0.50 10.11
N PRO A 90 17.39 0.62 10.76
CA PRO A 90 16.70 1.88 10.47
C PRO A 90 16.93 2.30 9.03
N LEU A 91 15.84 2.68 8.35
CA LEU A 91 15.89 3.32 7.05
C LEU A 91 15.14 4.66 7.08
N PRO A 92 15.64 5.70 6.40
CA PRO A 92 14.88 6.92 6.20
C PRO A 92 13.56 6.63 5.48
N SER A 93 12.46 7.19 5.98
CA SER A 93 11.17 7.08 5.31
C SER A 93 11.19 7.90 4.01
N PRO A 94 10.62 7.39 2.90
CA PRO A 94 10.48 8.16 1.65
C PRO A 94 9.47 9.32 1.77
N GLY A 95 8.79 9.45 2.90
CA GLY A 95 7.81 10.52 3.12
C GLY A 95 6.43 10.26 2.51
N TYR A 96 6.24 9.21 1.76
CA TYR A 96 5.01 8.86 1.04
C TYR A 96 3.76 8.85 1.92
N GLY A 97 3.73 8.03 2.97
CA GLY A 97 2.58 7.97 3.89
C GLY A 97 2.31 9.30 4.58
N GLY A 98 3.36 10.04 4.95
CA GLY A 98 3.24 11.38 5.52
C GLY A 98 2.70 12.42 4.54
N PHE A 99 3.03 12.29 3.26
CA PHE A 99 2.47 13.14 2.20
C PHE A 99 0.96 12.88 2.06
N LEU A 100 0.55 11.63 1.92
CA LEU A 100 -0.88 11.26 1.83
C LEU A 100 -1.67 11.69 3.07
N ALA A 101 -1.11 11.51 4.26
CA ALA A 101 -1.75 11.88 5.52
C ALA A 101 -2.09 13.38 5.62
N LYS A 102 -1.33 14.27 4.95
CA LYS A 102 -1.61 15.72 4.91
C LYS A 102 -2.88 16.05 4.14
N HIS A 103 -3.33 15.16 3.26
CA HIS A 103 -4.52 15.33 2.43
C HIS A 103 -5.78 14.68 3.05
N ILE A 104 -5.66 14.03 4.20
CA ILE A 104 -6.80 13.55 4.97
C ILE A 104 -7.53 14.76 5.56
N ARG A 105 -8.83 14.88 5.26
CA ARG A 105 -9.69 15.93 5.82
C ARG A 105 -9.73 15.84 7.34
N LYS A 106 -9.88 16.99 8.02
CA LYS A 106 -9.78 17.06 9.49
C LYS A 106 -11.09 16.79 10.21
N GLY A 107 -12.23 17.07 9.56
CA GLY A 107 -13.57 16.95 10.15
C GLY A 107 -14.19 15.56 9.96
N GLU A 108 -14.79 15.02 11.02
CA GLU A 108 -15.60 13.80 10.91
C GLU A 108 -16.96 14.11 10.25
N PRO A 109 -17.58 13.16 9.56
CA PRO A 109 -17.13 11.78 9.32
C PRO A 109 -16.16 11.63 8.13
N LEU A 110 -15.83 12.72 7.45
CA LEU A 110 -15.01 12.69 6.22
C LEU A 110 -13.55 12.31 6.49
N ARG A 111 -13.06 12.57 7.69
CA ARG A 111 -11.73 12.13 8.12
C ARG A 111 -11.63 10.61 8.16
N MET A 112 -12.66 9.92 8.65
CA MET A 112 -12.71 8.46 8.67
C MET A 112 -12.70 7.90 7.27
N LEU A 113 -13.52 8.43 6.37
CA LEU A 113 -13.55 8.05 4.94
C LEU A 113 -12.15 8.16 4.33
N ASP A 114 -11.53 9.33 4.46
CA ASP A 114 -10.19 9.57 3.89
C ASP A 114 -9.13 8.65 4.51
N SER A 115 -9.24 8.35 5.80
CA SER A 115 -8.31 7.45 6.47
C SER A 115 -8.40 6.02 5.91
N PHE A 116 -9.61 5.52 5.64
CA PHE A 116 -9.80 4.22 5.02
C PHE A 116 -9.33 4.22 3.56
N LEU A 117 -9.66 5.26 2.80
CA LEU A 117 -9.24 5.37 1.40
C LEU A 117 -7.71 5.48 1.26
N VAL A 118 -7.05 6.26 2.11
CA VAL A 118 -5.58 6.37 2.11
C VAL A 118 -4.93 5.04 2.50
N ALA A 119 -5.45 4.34 3.51
CA ALA A 119 -4.94 3.03 3.87
C ALA A 119 -5.10 2.04 2.71
N GLY A 120 -6.31 1.91 2.14
CA GLY A 120 -6.55 1.04 0.99
C GLY A 120 -5.72 1.40 -0.25
N LEU A 121 -5.42 2.68 -0.48
CA LEU A 121 -4.58 3.14 -1.58
C LEU A 121 -3.12 2.69 -1.39
N ILE A 122 -2.60 2.73 -0.15
CA ILE A 122 -1.27 2.24 0.19
C ILE A 122 -1.19 0.72 -0.06
N GLU A 123 -2.18 -0.05 0.41
CA GLU A 123 -2.24 -1.50 0.17
C GLU A 123 -2.34 -1.84 -1.33
N ALA A 124 -3.14 -1.09 -2.08
CA ALA A 124 -3.25 -1.28 -3.52
C ALA A 124 -1.91 -1.03 -4.25
N ARG A 125 -1.14 -0.03 -3.82
CA ARG A 125 0.21 0.23 -4.37
C ARG A 125 1.19 -0.86 -3.94
N SER A 126 1.14 -1.32 -2.69
CA SER A 126 1.92 -2.46 -2.22
C SER A 126 1.65 -3.71 -3.06
N HIS A 127 0.37 -4.06 -3.23
CA HIS A 127 -0.04 -5.19 -4.06
C HIS A 127 0.50 -5.11 -5.50
N GLU A 128 0.37 -3.94 -6.16
CA GLU A 128 0.88 -3.76 -7.53
C GLU A 128 2.40 -3.97 -7.58
N ARG A 129 3.16 -3.35 -6.67
CA ARG A 129 4.63 -3.45 -6.63
C ARG A 129 5.11 -4.85 -6.25
N MET A 130 4.45 -5.50 -5.33
CA MET A 130 4.74 -6.91 -5.00
C MET A 130 4.48 -7.83 -6.20
N GLY A 131 3.42 -7.58 -6.97
CA GLY A 131 3.15 -8.31 -8.22
C GLY A 131 4.29 -8.18 -9.23
N LEU A 132 4.78 -6.96 -9.44
CA LEU A 132 5.92 -6.71 -10.31
C LEU A 132 7.21 -7.37 -9.79
N LEU A 133 7.45 -7.36 -8.49
CA LEU A 133 8.60 -8.03 -7.88
C LEU A 133 8.49 -9.56 -7.97
N ALA A 134 7.31 -10.14 -7.78
CA ALA A 134 7.07 -11.56 -7.96
C ALA A 134 7.30 -12.00 -9.42
N GLU A 135 7.01 -11.14 -10.39
CA GLU A 135 7.23 -11.42 -11.81
C GLU A 135 8.70 -11.27 -12.21
N HIS A 136 9.34 -10.17 -11.81
CA HIS A 136 10.61 -9.73 -12.36
C HIS A 136 11.85 -9.99 -11.50
N SER A 137 11.71 -10.32 -10.20
CA SER A 137 12.87 -10.65 -9.37
C SER A 137 13.66 -11.81 -9.96
N PRO A 138 15.00 -11.74 -10.03
CA PRO A 138 15.81 -12.86 -10.50
C PRO A 138 15.94 -13.98 -9.48
N GLU A 139 15.70 -13.72 -8.22
CA GLU A 139 15.90 -14.62 -7.08
C GLU A 139 14.59 -15.32 -6.70
N LYS A 140 14.63 -16.65 -6.65
CA LYS A 140 13.43 -17.48 -6.45
C LYS A 140 12.74 -17.21 -5.10
N ASP A 141 13.48 -17.10 -4.03
CA ASP A 141 12.94 -16.86 -2.68
C ASP A 141 12.25 -15.51 -2.54
N LEU A 142 12.70 -14.47 -3.27
CA LEU A 142 12.01 -13.18 -3.37
C LEU A 142 10.72 -13.30 -4.18
N LYS A 143 10.76 -14.01 -5.33
CA LYS A 143 9.54 -14.30 -6.10
C LYS A 143 8.50 -15.02 -5.25
N ASP A 144 8.92 -16.04 -4.53
CA ASP A 144 8.06 -16.85 -3.69
C ASP A 144 7.47 -16.00 -2.54
N LEU A 145 8.28 -15.17 -1.88
CA LEU A 145 7.80 -14.25 -0.84
C LEU A 145 6.73 -13.30 -1.40
N TYR A 146 7.08 -12.49 -2.39
CA TYR A 146 6.16 -11.48 -2.94
C TYR A 146 4.89 -12.13 -3.53
N GLY A 147 5.04 -13.27 -4.23
CA GLY A 147 3.90 -14.01 -4.76
C GLY A 147 2.96 -14.55 -3.69
N SER A 148 3.49 -14.96 -2.53
CA SER A 148 2.69 -15.47 -1.42
C SER A 148 1.82 -14.40 -0.74
N LEU A 149 2.24 -13.14 -0.79
CA LEU A 149 1.54 -12.02 -0.16
C LEU A 149 0.41 -11.43 -1.01
N LEU A 150 0.42 -11.64 -2.33
CA LEU A 150 -0.51 -10.97 -3.25
C LEU A 150 -1.98 -11.16 -2.90
N LEU A 151 -2.37 -12.36 -2.47
CA LEU A 151 -3.78 -12.63 -2.16
C LEU A 151 -4.25 -11.90 -0.90
N SER A 152 -3.41 -11.80 0.12
CA SER A 152 -3.72 -11.05 1.35
C SER A 152 -3.78 -9.55 1.07
N GLU A 153 -2.81 -8.98 0.36
CA GLU A 153 -2.80 -7.58 -0.03
C GLU A 153 -4.05 -7.18 -0.83
N ALA A 154 -4.48 -8.06 -1.76
CA ALA A 154 -5.73 -7.85 -2.49
C ALA A 154 -6.95 -7.82 -1.56
N ARG A 155 -6.98 -8.65 -0.52
CA ARG A 155 -8.03 -8.60 0.51
C ARG A 155 -7.95 -7.33 1.34
N HIS A 156 -6.76 -6.86 1.72
CA HIS A 156 -6.57 -5.70 2.58
C HIS A 156 -7.17 -4.43 1.97
N PHE A 157 -6.82 -4.07 0.75
CA PHE A 157 -7.46 -2.91 0.13
C PHE A 157 -8.97 -3.14 -0.14
N GLY A 158 -9.40 -4.37 -0.41
CA GLY A 158 -10.80 -4.74 -0.52
C GLY A 158 -11.58 -4.52 0.78
N LEU A 159 -10.98 -4.84 1.94
CA LEU A 159 -11.57 -4.60 3.26
C LEU A 159 -11.78 -3.10 3.52
N TYR A 160 -10.80 -2.26 3.21
CA TYR A 160 -10.95 -0.80 3.34
C TYR A 160 -12.07 -0.25 2.45
N TRP A 161 -12.23 -0.81 1.25
CA TRP A 161 -13.37 -0.45 0.39
C TRP A 161 -14.70 -0.83 1.03
N VAL A 162 -14.84 -2.05 1.54
CA VAL A 162 -16.06 -2.52 2.22
C VAL A 162 -16.39 -1.64 3.43
N LEU A 163 -15.38 -1.24 4.22
CA LEU A 163 -15.57 -0.32 5.35
C LEU A 163 -16.13 1.05 4.89
N CYS A 164 -15.70 1.53 3.72
CA CYS A 164 -16.26 2.75 3.14
C CYS A 164 -17.72 2.54 2.70
N GLU A 165 -18.03 1.47 1.93
CA GLU A 165 -19.38 1.20 1.42
C GLU A 165 -20.42 0.93 2.51
N GLN A 166 -20.00 0.46 3.67
CA GLN A 166 -20.90 0.29 4.83
C GLN A 166 -21.39 1.62 5.42
N ARG A 167 -20.73 2.74 5.10
CA ARG A 167 -20.93 4.04 5.77
C ARG A 167 -21.27 5.19 4.81
N TRP A 168 -20.88 5.08 3.55
CA TRP A 168 -21.08 6.13 2.54
C TRP A 168 -21.52 5.55 1.20
N ASP A 169 -22.29 6.33 0.45
CA ASP A 169 -22.67 6.00 -0.92
C ASP A 169 -21.44 6.09 -1.86
N ARG A 170 -21.42 5.25 -2.88
CA ARG A 170 -20.38 5.29 -3.93
C ARG A 170 -20.22 6.65 -4.59
N ALA A 171 -21.30 7.43 -4.69
CA ALA A 171 -21.26 8.80 -5.20
C ALA A 171 -20.38 9.75 -4.35
N VAL A 172 -20.12 9.41 -3.09
CA VAL A 172 -19.21 10.13 -2.20
C VAL A 172 -17.81 9.50 -2.23
N ILE A 173 -17.74 8.17 -2.22
CA ILE A 173 -16.48 7.42 -2.13
C ILE A 173 -15.66 7.57 -3.41
N VAL A 174 -16.25 7.31 -4.59
CA VAL A 174 -15.53 7.20 -5.86
C VAL A 174 -14.81 8.51 -6.24
N PRO A 175 -15.47 9.68 -6.25
CA PRO A 175 -14.76 10.92 -6.59
C PRO A 175 -13.63 11.25 -5.62
N ARG A 176 -13.80 10.90 -4.33
CA ARG A 176 -12.73 11.12 -3.34
C ARG A 176 -11.56 10.16 -3.50
N LEU A 177 -11.83 8.91 -3.84
CA LEU A 177 -10.76 7.96 -4.18
C LEU A 177 -9.97 8.42 -5.40
N GLU A 178 -10.66 8.87 -6.46
CA GLU A 178 -10.02 9.39 -7.68
C GLU A 178 -9.11 10.60 -7.36
N GLU A 179 -9.59 11.53 -6.54
CA GLU A 179 -8.79 12.67 -6.08
C GLU A 179 -7.55 12.22 -5.30
N LEU A 180 -7.70 11.30 -4.33
CA LEU A 180 -6.60 10.77 -3.54
C LEU A 180 -5.61 9.95 -4.39
N ALA A 181 -6.08 9.24 -5.41
CA ALA A 181 -5.22 8.51 -6.34
C ALA A 181 -4.36 9.47 -7.20
N GLN A 182 -4.88 10.64 -7.58
CA GLN A 182 -4.08 11.67 -8.24
C GLN A 182 -3.05 12.31 -7.28
N ILE A 183 -3.41 12.51 -6.02
CA ILE A 183 -2.49 12.95 -4.98
C ILE A 183 -1.37 11.91 -4.76
N GLU A 184 -1.71 10.63 -4.82
CA GLU A 184 -0.74 9.54 -4.74
C GLU A 184 0.27 9.57 -5.88
N VAL A 185 -0.17 9.82 -7.10
CA VAL A 185 0.72 10.04 -8.26
C VAL A 185 1.68 11.18 -7.99
N GLN A 186 1.21 12.31 -7.45
CA GLN A 186 2.09 13.42 -7.08
C GLN A 186 3.16 13.02 -6.05
N ALA A 187 2.80 12.16 -5.08
CA ALA A 187 3.75 11.66 -4.09
C ALA A 187 4.83 10.75 -4.68
N LEU A 188 4.54 10.07 -5.79
CA LEU A 188 5.41 9.11 -6.44
C LEU A 188 6.02 9.62 -7.77
N THR A 189 5.65 10.82 -8.21
CA THR A 189 6.23 11.43 -9.41
C THR A 189 7.70 11.76 -9.18
N GLY A 190 8.53 11.47 -10.18
CA GLY A 190 9.95 11.72 -10.15
C GLY A 190 10.77 10.48 -10.44
N ILE A 191 12.06 10.69 -10.63
CA ILE A 191 13.05 9.65 -10.89
C ILE A 191 13.92 9.50 -9.64
N LEU A 192 14.23 8.27 -9.25
CA LEU A 192 15.25 8.01 -8.24
C LEU A 192 16.61 8.40 -8.79
N GLU A 193 17.23 9.42 -8.19
CA GLU A 193 18.58 9.84 -8.57
C GLU A 193 19.63 8.80 -8.12
N LYS A 194 19.36 8.15 -6.99
CA LYS A 194 20.24 7.16 -6.39
C LYS A 194 19.53 5.83 -6.22
N PRO A 195 20.04 4.72 -6.79
CA PRO A 195 19.43 3.40 -6.65
C PRO A 195 19.26 2.94 -5.19
N GLU A 196 20.14 3.37 -4.28
CA GLU A 196 20.07 3.05 -2.86
C GLU A 196 18.88 3.70 -2.14
N ASP A 197 18.24 4.70 -2.75
CA ASP A 197 17.05 5.35 -2.20
C ASP A 197 15.75 4.62 -2.59
N VAL A 198 15.84 3.50 -3.32
CA VAL A 198 14.65 2.71 -3.68
C VAL A 198 13.94 2.17 -2.44
N ARG A 199 12.61 2.33 -2.41
CA ARG A 199 11.71 1.88 -1.35
C ARG A 199 10.44 1.32 -1.98
N MET A 200 9.68 0.55 -1.20
CA MET A 200 8.35 0.06 -1.63
C MET A 200 7.43 1.21 -2.09
N HIS A 201 7.53 2.37 -1.46
CA HIS A 201 6.74 3.55 -1.79
C HIS A 201 7.63 4.78 -2.08
N SER A 202 8.75 4.59 -2.78
CA SER A 202 9.50 5.69 -3.38
C SER A 202 8.86 6.13 -4.71
N CYS A 203 9.44 7.10 -5.39
CA CYS A 203 8.99 7.55 -6.71
C CYS A 203 8.93 6.42 -7.75
N GLY A 204 8.65 6.72 -8.99
CA GLY A 204 8.67 5.77 -10.10
C GLY A 204 7.28 5.29 -10.51
N VAL A 205 6.34 6.21 -10.70
CA VAL A 205 5.11 5.99 -11.47
C VAL A 205 5.22 6.72 -12.81
N GLU A 206 4.49 6.20 -13.80
CA GLU A 206 4.38 6.86 -15.09
C GLU A 206 3.42 8.05 -14.96
N SER A 207 3.91 9.26 -15.20
CA SER A 207 3.03 10.43 -15.28
C SER A 207 2.52 10.58 -16.70
N HIS A 208 1.21 10.66 -16.87
CA HIS A 208 0.59 10.97 -18.18
C HIS A 208 0.79 12.44 -18.61
N LEU A 209 1.67 13.18 -17.95
CA LEU A 209 1.89 14.61 -18.18
C LEU A 209 2.91 14.89 -19.31
N ASP A 210 3.57 13.89 -19.89
CA ASP A 210 4.62 14.08 -20.89
C ASP A 210 4.18 13.90 -22.36
N HIS A 211 2.88 13.97 -22.64
CA HIS A 211 2.37 13.94 -24.03
C HIS A 211 1.40 15.10 -24.31
N SER A 212 1.89 16.34 -24.19
CA SER A 212 1.17 17.52 -24.71
C SER A 212 2.15 18.46 -25.41
#